data_4e5777af38b206037dfd477f919ddc56
#
_entry.id   4e5777af38b206037dfd477f919ddc56
#
_cell.length_a   1.000
_cell.length_b   1.000
_cell.length_c   1.000
_cell.angle_alpha   90.00
_cell.angle_beta   90.00
_cell.angle_gamma   90.00
#
_symmetry.space_group_name_H-M   'P 1'
#
loop_
_entity.id
_entity.type
_entity.pdbx_description
1 polymer ?
#
loop_
_entity_poly.entity_id
_entity_poly.type
_entity_poly.pdbx_seq_one_letter_code
_entity_poly.pdbx_strand_id
1 'polypeptide(L)'
;MTDFGINMFPTDKAIDPVSLAKEAEDRGFESIWFPEHSHIPTSRETPWGLNPKAPPLPEEYWRTHDQFIALGMAGAVTSKIKLGTGITLVPQRDPIWLAKSVATVDALTNGRFLFGIGYGWNKEE
;
A
#
# COMPACT_ATOMS: atom_id res chain seq x y z
N MET A 1 -12.23 -22.50 3.20
CA MET A 1 -10.91 -22.30 3.86
C MET A 1 -10.81 -20.80 4.11
N THR A 2 -10.28 -20.35 5.23
CA THR A 2 -10.13 -18.91 5.50
C THR A 2 -8.83 -18.44 4.86
N ASP A 3 -8.90 -17.37 4.05
CA ASP A 3 -7.74 -16.77 3.42
C ASP A 3 -7.13 -15.71 4.35
N PHE A 4 -5.82 -15.61 4.37
CA PHE A 4 -5.06 -14.66 5.18
C PHE A 4 -4.18 -13.79 4.28
N GLY A 5 -4.23 -12.48 4.52
CA GLY A 5 -3.36 -11.50 3.88
C GLY A 5 -2.44 -10.82 4.87
N ILE A 6 -1.36 -10.23 4.37
CA ILE A 6 -0.43 -9.40 5.14
C ILE A 6 -0.64 -7.95 4.72
N ASN A 7 -0.77 -7.04 5.69
CA ASN A 7 -0.73 -5.60 5.46
C ASN A 7 0.51 -5.02 6.15
N MET A 8 1.31 -4.24 5.41
CA MET A 8 2.52 -3.63 5.94
C MET A 8 2.84 -2.33 5.19
N PHE A 9 3.36 -1.35 5.91
CA PHE A 9 3.98 -0.16 5.32
C PHE A 9 5.36 -0.52 4.73
N PRO A 10 5.55 -0.46 3.40
CA PRO A 10 6.86 -0.68 2.79
C PRO A 10 7.73 0.56 3.03
N THR A 11 8.72 0.45 3.89
CA THR A 11 9.61 1.56 4.27
C THR A 11 11.08 1.15 4.17
N ASP A 12 11.96 2.14 4.27
CA ASP A 12 13.41 1.94 4.34
C ASP A 12 13.88 1.20 5.62
N LYS A 13 12.99 1.05 6.62
CA LYS A 13 13.27 0.35 7.89
C LYS A 13 12.57 -1.01 8.00
N ALA A 14 11.74 -1.35 7.04
CA ALA A 14 11.02 -2.62 7.02
C ALA A 14 11.72 -3.64 6.09
N ILE A 15 11.21 -4.87 6.08
CA ILE A 15 11.56 -5.82 5.03
C ILE A 15 11.18 -5.23 3.67
N ASP A 16 12.05 -5.35 2.68
CA ASP A 16 11.76 -4.81 1.34
C ASP A 16 10.58 -5.54 0.66
N PRO A 17 9.87 -4.87 -0.27
CA PRO A 17 8.69 -5.44 -0.92
C PRO A 17 8.93 -6.75 -1.66
N VAL A 18 10.12 -6.94 -2.22
CA VAL A 18 10.48 -8.14 -2.98
C VAL A 18 10.65 -9.33 -2.06
N SER A 19 11.41 -9.15 -0.98
CA SER A 19 11.62 -10.20 0.03
C SER A 19 10.32 -10.56 0.74
N LEU A 20 9.53 -9.56 1.14
CA LEU A 20 8.23 -9.79 1.76
C LEU A 20 7.31 -10.61 0.87
N ALA A 21 7.21 -10.25 -0.42
CA ALA A 21 6.30 -10.91 -1.35
C ALA A 21 6.66 -12.38 -1.56
N LYS A 22 7.95 -12.69 -1.73
CA LYS A 22 8.44 -14.08 -1.85
C LYS A 22 8.14 -14.90 -0.60
N GLU A 23 8.50 -14.36 0.57
CA GLU A 23 8.27 -15.04 1.84
C GLU A 23 6.78 -15.26 2.12
N ALA A 24 5.93 -14.30 1.79
CA ALA A 24 4.49 -14.43 1.93
C ALA A 24 3.90 -15.49 0.99
N GLU A 25 4.31 -15.49 -0.28
CA GLU A 25 3.88 -16.51 -1.25
C GLU A 25 4.35 -17.91 -0.84
N ASP A 26 5.60 -18.06 -0.43
CA ASP A 26 6.18 -19.35 -0.01
C ASP A 26 5.49 -19.92 1.25
N ARG A 27 4.97 -19.05 2.12
CA ARG A 27 4.20 -19.45 3.32
C ARG A 27 2.70 -19.62 3.06
N GLY A 28 2.24 -19.41 1.82
CA GLY A 28 0.86 -19.63 1.43
C GLY A 28 -0.12 -18.54 1.87
N PHE A 29 0.36 -17.31 2.09
CA PHE A 29 -0.55 -16.18 2.23
C PHE A 29 -1.27 -15.89 0.90
N GLU A 30 -2.54 -15.53 1.00
CA GLU A 30 -3.39 -15.26 -0.16
C GLU A 30 -3.06 -13.92 -0.81
N SER A 31 -2.70 -12.91 0.00
CA SER A 31 -2.50 -11.54 -0.46
C SER A 31 -1.51 -10.76 0.40
N ILE A 32 -0.89 -9.74 -0.23
CA ILE A 32 -0.16 -8.68 0.47
C ILE A 32 -0.80 -7.34 0.12
N TRP A 33 -0.79 -6.43 1.10
CA TRP A 33 -1.45 -5.13 1.00
C TRP A 33 -0.50 -4.03 1.45
N PHE A 34 -0.34 -3.00 0.61
CA PHE A 34 0.44 -1.83 0.97
C PHE A 34 -0.46 -0.60 1.08
N PRO A 35 -0.35 0.18 2.17
CA PRO A 35 -1.05 1.46 2.32
C PRO A 35 -0.40 2.56 1.50
N GLU A 36 -1.03 3.72 1.44
CA GLU A 36 -0.53 4.89 0.76
C GLU A 36 -0.54 6.13 1.66
N HIS A 37 0.58 6.84 1.66
CA HIS A 37 0.69 8.25 2.02
C HIS A 37 1.68 8.90 1.06
N SER A 38 1.25 9.92 0.32
CA SER A 38 2.12 10.63 -0.61
C SER A 38 3.16 11.48 0.13
N HIS A 39 2.73 12.09 1.21
CA HIS A 39 3.53 12.91 2.14
C HIS A 39 2.74 13.17 3.41
N ILE A 40 3.41 13.52 4.49
CA ILE A 40 2.77 14.01 5.70
C ILE A 40 3.22 15.45 5.91
N PRO A 41 2.32 16.45 5.79
CA PRO A 41 2.68 17.85 6.03
C PRO A 41 3.19 18.07 7.45
N THR A 42 4.27 18.84 7.59
CA THR A 42 4.84 19.18 8.91
C THR A 42 3.91 20.05 9.75
N SER A 43 3.01 20.78 9.09
CA SER A 43 1.97 21.62 9.71
C SER A 43 0.72 20.83 10.13
N ARG A 44 0.75 19.49 10.05
CA ARG A 44 -0.40 18.65 10.34
C ARG A 44 -0.92 18.86 11.79
N GLU A 45 -2.22 19.10 11.90
CA GLU A 45 -2.95 19.22 13.17
C GLU A 45 -3.95 18.05 13.37
N THR A 46 -4.40 17.42 12.27
CA THR A 46 -5.32 16.27 12.34
C THR A 46 -4.69 15.15 13.16
N PRO A 47 -5.33 14.73 14.29
CA PRO A 47 -4.75 13.70 15.15
C PRO A 47 -4.77 12.32 14.47
N TRP A 48 -3.78 11.48 14.77
CA TRP A 48 -3.72 10.13 14.25
C TRP A 48 -4.97 9.31 14.63
N GLY A 49 -5.53 8.59 13.65
CA GLY A 49 -6.77 7.83 13.85
C GLY A 49 -7.96 8.69 14.26
N LEU A 50 -7.92 10.01 13.99
CA LEU A 50 -8.95 10.99 14.39
C LEU A 50 -9.20 11.04 15.92
N ASN A 51 -8.25 10.56 16.70
CA ASN A 51 -8.34 10.53 18.15
C ASN A 51 -7.42 11.61 18.78
N PRO A 52 -7.97 12.67 19.42
CA PRO A 52 -7.16 13.73 20.05
C PRO A 52 -6.20 13.23 21.15
N LYS A 53 -6.41 12.04 21.67
CA LYS A 53 -5.55 11.40 22.69
C LYS A 53 -4.58 10.36 22.09
N ALA A 54 -4.52 10.25 20.76
CA ALA A 54 -3.61 9.33 20.12
C ALA A 54 -2.14 9.70 20.37
N PRO A 55 -1.22 8.74 20.41
CA PRO A 55 0.20 9.02 20.42
C PRO A 55 0.63 9.76 19.15
N PRO A 56 1.87 10.27 19.09
CA PRO A 56 2.42 10.83 17.84
C PRO A 56 2.25 9.89 16.68
N LEU A 57 2.12 10.46 15.46
CA LEU A 57 2.01 9.67 14.23
C LEU A 57 3.22 8.74 14.11
N PRO A 58 3.02 7.43 13.90
CA PRO A 58 4.12 6.50 13.66
C PRO A 58 4.92 6.85 12.41
N GLU A 59 6.23 6.60 12.44
CA GLU A 59 7.14 7.06 11.37
C GLU A 59 6.92 6.38 10.02
N GLU A 60 6.35 5.19 9.99
CA GLU A 60 6.03 4.48 8.76
C GLU A 60 5.09 5.25 7.83
N TYR A 61 4.27 6.16 8.37
CA TYR A 61 3.34 6.97 7.58
C TYR A 61 4.04 7.93 6.62
N TRP A 62 5.15 8.55 7.03
CA TRP A 62 5.90 9.46 6.14
C TRP A 62 7.10 8.81 5.45
N ARG A 63 7.41 7.56 5.82
CA ARG A 63 8.49 6.77 5.21
C ARG A 63 8.03 5.83 4.13
N THR A 64 6.71 5.63 3.99
CA THR A 64 6.19 4.64 3.05
C THR A 64 6.61 4.94 1.62
N HIS A 65 7.02 3.89 0.91
CA HIS A 65 7.35 3.97 -0.51
C HIS A 65 6.10 4.17 -1.36
N ASP A 66 6.29 4.59 -2.63
CA ASP A 66 5.20 4.62 -3.59
C ASP A 66 4.58 3.22 -3.71
N GLN A 67 3.26 3.19 -3.54
CA GLN A 67 2.47 1.97 -3.45
C GLN A 67 2.51 1.14 -4.73
N PHE A 68 2.37 1.78 -5.91
CA PHE A 68 2.34 1.08 -7.19
C PHE A 68 3.72 0.57 -7.60
N ILE A 69 4.78 1.32 -7.29
CA ILE A 69 6.16 0.86 -7.53
C ILE A 69 6.45 -0.36 -6.66
N ALA A 70 6.13 -0.30 -5.37
CA ALA A 70 6.36 -1.42 -4.45
C ALA A 70 5.57 -2.67 -4.85
N LEU A 71 4.29 -2.52 -5.23
CA LEU A 71 3.45 -3.62 -5.73
C LEU A 71 3.95 -4.18 -7.07
N GLY A 72 4.42 -3.32 -7.97
CA GLY A 72 5.03 -3.76 -9.23
C GLY A 72 6.27 -4.61 -9.01
N MET A 73 7.16 -4.21 -8.08
CA MET A 73 8.34 -4.98 -7.70
C MET A 73 7.97 -6.33 -7.08
N ALA A 74 7.00 -6.34 -6.17
CA ALA A 74 6.47 -7.56 -5.55
C ALA A 74 5.85 -8.51 -6.60
N GLY A 75 5.09 -7.95 -7.54
CA GLY A 75 4.46 -8.70 -8.62
C GLY A 75 5.43 -9.35 -9.60
N ALA A 76 6.57 -8.70 -9.84
CA ALA A 76 7.60 -9.20 -10.73
C ALA A 76 8.31 -10.47 -10.24
N VAL A 77 8.25 -10.76 -8.93
CA VAL A 77 8.96 -11.89 -8.30
C VAL A 77 8.04 -12.97 -7.75
N THR A 78 6.73 -12.81 -7.94
CA THR A 78 5.69 -13.73 -7.46
C THR A 78 4.77 -14.17 -8.59
N SER A 79 4.04 -15.26 -8.39
CA SER A 79 3.19 -15.84 -9.43
C SER A 79 1.76 -16.16 -8.98
N LYS A 80 1.48 -16.20 -7.67
CA LYS A 80 0.20 -16.64 -7.10
C LYS A 80 -0.42 -15.61 -6.16
N ILE A 81 0.39 -15.05 -5.25
CA ILE A 81 -0.09 -14.12 -4.23
C ILE A 81 -0.76 -12.90 -4.87
N LYS A 82 -1.90 -12.48 -4.34
CA LYS A 82 -2.57 -11.26 -4.77
C LYS A 82 -1.90 -10.02 -4.18
N LEU A 83 -1.98 -8.93 -4.90
CA LEU A 83 -1.29 -7.67 -4.62
C LEU A 83 -2.33 -6.58 -4.43
N GLY A 84 -2.48 -6.09 -3.22
CA GLY A 84 -3.55 -5.17 -2.88
C GLY A 84 -3.06 -3.77 -2.49
N THR A 85 -3.86 -2.77 -2.84
CA THR A 85 -3.74 -1.43 -2.26
C THR A 85 -4.60 -1.32 -1.01
N GLY A 86 -4.00 -1.07 0.12
CA GLY A 86 -4.74 -1.00 1.38
C GLY A 86 -4.56 0.31 2.15
N ILE A 87 -4.97 1.43 1.61
CA ILE A 87 -5.78 1.75 0.42
C ILE A 87 -5.07 2.77 -0.49
N THR A 88 -5.54 2.96 -1.74
CA THR A 88 -5.11 4.08 -2.59
C THR A 88 -5.91 5.34 -2.26
N LEU A 89 -5.22 6.46 -2.07
CA LEU A 89 -5.82 7.78 -1.83
C LEU A 89 -6.27 8.42 -3.15
N VAL A 90 -7.42 8.00 -3.65
CA VAL A 90 -7.94 8.43 -4.97
C VAL A 90 -8.03 9.95 -5.12
N PRO A 91 -8.44 10.77 -4.11
CA PRO A 91 -8.52 12.22 -4.26
C PRO A 91 -7.18 12.91 -4.52
N GLN A 92 -6.05 12.27 -4.22
CA GLN A 92 -4.72 12.83 -4.40
C GLN A 92 -4.11 12.52 -5.78
N ARG A 93 -4.76 11.69 -6.58
CA ARG A 93 -4.21 11.19 -7.83
C ARG A 93 -4.96 11.72 -9.05
N ASP A 94 -4.21 12.06 -10.10
CA ASP A 94 -4.82 12.29 -11.41
C ASP A 94 -5.53 11.02 -11.87
N PRO A 95 -6.83 11.08 -12.24
CA PRO A 95 -7.62 9.89 -12.52
C PRO A 95 -7.14 9.12 -13.76
N ILE A 96 -6.58 9.78 -14.76
CA ILE A 96 -6.08 9.14 -15.98
C ILE A 96 -4.78 8.39 -15.67
N TRP A 97 -3.86 9.01 -14.92
CA TRP A 97 -2.63 8.36 -14.49
C TRP A 97 -2.91 7.21 -13.51
N LEU A 98 -3.87 7.38 -12.61
CA LEU A 98 -4.28 6.32 -11.71
C LEU A 98 -4.84 5.11 -12.47
N ALA A 99 -5.76 5.34 -13.41
CA ALA A 99 -6.29 4.29 -14.26
C ALA A 99 -5.19 3.58 -15.04
N LYS A 100 -4.20 4.32 -15.55
CA LYS A 100 -3.03 3.75 -16.23
C LYS A 100 -2.21 2.86 -15.30
N SER A 101 -1.93 3.32 -14.08
CA SER A 101 -1.16 2.56 -13.10
C SER A 101 -1.86 1.26 -12.70
N VAL A 102 -3.15 1.34 -12.38
CA VAL A 102 -4.00 0.19 -12.04
C VAL A 102 -3.99 -0.86 -13.17
N ALA A 103 -4.32 -0.43 -14.39
CA ALA A 103 -4.35 -1.33 -15.54
C ALA A 103 -2.97 -1.95 -15.83
N THR A 104 -1.89 -1.21 -15.60
CA THR A 104 -0.53 -1.69 -15.84
C THR A 104 -0.15 -2.77 -14.82
N VAL A 105 -0.35 -2.52 -13.52
CA VAL A 105 -0.04 -3.51 -12.49
C VAL A 105 -0.88 -4.76 -12.66
N ASP A 106 -2.18 -4.61 -12.92
CA ASP A 106 -3.09 -5.74 -13.14
C ASP A 106 -2.64 -6.60 -14.34
N ALA A 107 -2.36 -5.98 -15.48
CA ALA A 107 -1.91 -6.67 -16.68
C ALA A 107 -0.56 -7.39 -16.48
N LEU A 108 0.43 -6.72 -15.88
CA LEU A 108 1.77 -7.29 -15.65
C LEU A 108 1.77 -8.40 -14.59
N THR A 109 0.78 -8.43 -13.73
CA THR A 109 0.62 -9.46 -12.70
C THR A 109 -0.42 -10.53 -13.04
N ASN A 110 -0.90 -10.55 -14.29
CA ASN A 110 -1.89 -11.53 -14.78
C ASN A 110 -3.19 -11.54 -13.95
N GLY A 111 -3.75 -10.36 -13.65
CA GLY A 111 -5.03 -10.23 -12.94
C GLY A 111 -4.95 -10.52 -11.44
N ARG A 112 -3.79 -10.45 -10.82
CA ARG A 112 -3.62 -10.65 -9.36
C ARG A 112 -3.78 -9.37 -8.55
N PHE A 113 -4.05 -8.25 -9.19
CA PHE A 113 -4.15 -6.96 -8.54
C PHE A 113 -5.54 -6.75 -7.89
N LEU A 114 -5.54 -6.28 -6.64
CA LEU A 114 -6.72 -5.93 -5.87
C LEU A 114 -6.71 -4.43 -5.57
N PHE A 115 -7.60 -3.69 -6.22
CA PHE A 115 -7.65 -2.24 -6.10
C PHE A 115 -8.55 -1.79 -4.95
N GLY A 116 -7.98 -1.59 -3.77
CA GLY A 116 -8.65 -0.97 -2.63
C GLY A 116 -8.53 0.54 -2.66
N ILE A 117 -9.62 1.27 -2.44
CA ILE A 117 -9.68 2.72 -2.52
C ILE A 117 -10.15 3.37 -1.23
N GLY A 118 -9.76 4.62 -1.01
CA GLY A 118 -10.24 5.43 0.10
C GLY A 118 -9.99 6.93 -0.12
N TYR A 119 -10.46 7.71 0.85
CA TYR A 119 -10.42 9.17 0.76
C TYR A 119 -9.37 9.80 1.69
N GLY A 120 -8.72 8.97 2.52
CA GLY A 120 -7.80 9.46 3.55
C GLY A 120 -8.49 9.92 4.83
N TRP A 121 -7.71 10.08 5.88
CA TRP A 121 -8.15 10.58 7.19
C TRP A 121 -7.44 11.90 7.56
N ASN A 122 -6.27 12.13 7.00
CA ASN A 122 -5.41 13.28 7.28
C ASN A 122 -5.81 14.45 6.37
N LYS A 123 -6.48 15.45 6.94
CA LYS A 123 -7.06 16.56 6.18
C LYS A 123 -6.02 17.40 5.46
N GLU A 124 -4.84 17.56 6.05
CA GLU A 124 -3.77 18.40 5.52
C GLU A 124 -3.04 17.72 4.35
N GLU A 125 -3.11 16.43 4.27
CA GLU A 125 -2.53 15.65 3.18
C GLU A 125 -3.34 15.80 1.87
#